data_cf2c8f2ee305db82a6bf78103cefb57f
#
_entry.id   cf2c8f2ee305db82a6bf78103cefb57f
#
_cell.length_a   1.000
_cell.length_b   1.000
_cell.length_c   1.000
_cell.angle_alpha   90.00
_cell.angle_beta   90.00
_cell.angle_gamma   90.00
#
_symmetry.space_group_name_H-M   'P 1'
#
loop_
_entity.id
_entity.type
_entity.pdbx_description
1 polymer ?
#
loop_
_entity_poly.entity_id
_entity_poly.type
_entity_poly.pdbx_seq_one_letter_code
_entity_poly.pdbx_strand_id
1 'polypeptide(L)'
;VRNFGMLWPVGQPEGNLYNRALRSKEIWLNYLKEMHIPYNECGSLHLAYCKEEMDVVEDIYSLFKNNGRPVTVINKEYITSHYNGINSNELIGALRSEDEVIIDPREGIKNLPTYLKNKYSIEFHWGIAVTKVRKNIITASNKEYQADIICICTGADFETLYPEIYKTQPIIKTKLQMMRFQHTDPNYNIGASICGGLSLLHYKSFKVSSALTKLRIKIQEEIPEYLKFGIHVMVSQNNKGELTVGDSHEYALDFEPFDNIEINEMILSYLKKMMHIDKWKMIQSWNGIYPIMTNNASELFLEVEPGIFILNGIGGHGMTMSFGFAEEVINKI
;
A
#
# COMPACT_ATOMS: atom_id res chain seq x y z
N VAL A 1 -0.27 0.61 -10.96
CA VAL A 1 -0.68 2.02 -11.02
C VAL A 1 -1.63 2.41 -9.89
N ARG A 2 -2.14 1.43 -9.11
CA ARG A 2 -3.16 1.65 -8.06
C ARG A 2 -2.57 1.93 -6.67
N ASN A 3 -1.28 2.22 -6.57
CA ASN A 3 -0.58 2.33 -5.29
C ASN A 3 0.55 3.36 -5.35
N PHE A 4 1.08 3.69 -4.19
CA PHE A 4 2.18 4.65 -4.01
C PHE A 4 3.53 4.16 -4.55
N GLY A 5 3.67 2.87 -4.85
CA GLY A 5 4.96 2.24 -5.08
C GLY A 5 5.78 2.02 -3.81
N MET A 6 5.13 2.01 -2.66
CA MET A 6 5.78 1.80 -1.36
C MET A 6 5.81 0.32 -0.99
N LEU A 7 6.99 -0.20 -0.64
CA LEU A 7 7.10 -1.33 0.25
C LEU A 7 7.05 -0.77 1.68
N TRP A 8 6.09 -1.25 2.47
CA TRP A 8 5.67 -0.57 3.70
C TRP A 8 5.68 -1.50 4.94
N PRO A 9 6.86 -2.02 5.36
CA PRO A 9 6.97 -2.92 6.51
C PRO A 9 6.49 -2.27 7.82
N VAL A 10 6.72 -0.96 8.03
CA VAL A 10 6.30 -0.25 9.24
C VAL A 10 4.79 -0.35 9.51
N GLY A 11 3.97 -0.45 8.45
CA GLY A 11 2.52 -0.60 8.54
C GLY A 11 2.05 -2.00 8.92
N GLN A 12 2.95 -3.00 9.01
CA GLN A 12 2.59 -4.37 9.30
C GLN A 12 2.69 -4.70 10.79
N PRO A 13 1.68 -5.40 11.37
CA PRO A 13 1.74 -5.88 12.73
C PRO A 13 2.96 -6.77 12.99
N GLU A 14 3.41 -6.78 14.24
CA GLU A 14 4.53 -7.60 14.70
C GLU A 14 4.29 -9.09 14.43
N GLY A 15 5.37 -9.84 14.25
CA GLY A 15 5.35 -11.28 13.99
C GLY A 15 5.26 -11.64 12.51
N ASN A 16 4.38 -12.58 12.16
CA ASN A 16 4.36 -13.18 10.81
C ASN A 16 4.16 -12.16 9.68
N LEU A 17 3.32 -11.14 9.87
CA LEU A 17 3.05 -10.16 8.81
C LEU A 17 4.23 -9.21 8.59
N TYR A 18 4.92 -8.80 9.65
CA TYR A 18 6.13 -8.00 9.52
C TYR A 18 7.27 -8.81 8.87
N ASN A 19 7.46 -10.06 9.30
CA ASN A 19 8.47 -10.96 8.72
C ASN A 19 8.17 -11.23 7.22
N ARG A 20 6.91 -11.46 6.86
CA ARG A 20 6.47 -11.59 5.46
C ARG A 20 6.78 -10.33 4.64
N ALA A 21 6.56 -9.15 5.22
CA ALA A 21 6.87 -7.88 4.55
C ALA A 21 8.37 -7.71 4.31
N LEU A 22 9.22 -8.06 5.29
CA LEU A 22 10.67 -8.05 5.14
C LEU A 22 11.14 -9.07 4.09
N ARG A 23 10.58 -10.29 4.09
CA ARG A 23 10.90 -11.30 3.09
C ARG A 23 10.48 -10.86 1.69
N SER A 24 9.29 -10.26 1.58
CA SER A 24 8.80 -9.70 0.32
C SER A 24 9.71 -8.56 -0.19
N LYS A 25 10.15 -7.67 0.70
CA LYS A 25 11.14 -6.60 0.40
C LYS A 25 12.43 -7.19 -0.15
N GLU A 26 12.97 -8.23 0.48
CA GLU A 26 14.19 -8.90 0.01
C GLU A 26 14.02 -9.44 -1.42
N ILE A 27 12.92 -10.13 -1.71
CA ILE A 27 12.63 -10.66 -3.05
C ILE A 27 12.49 -9.51 -4.07
N TRP A 28 11.79 -8.42 -3.71
CA TRP A 28 11.70 -7.22 -4.54
C TRP A 28 13.08 -6.65 -4.88
N LEU A 29 13.93 -6.42 -3.87
CA LEU A 29 15.24 -5.81 -4.06
C LEU A 29 16.15 -6.68 -4.95
N ASN A 30 16.11 -7.99 -4.77
CA ASN A 30 16.87 -8.92 -5.62
C ASN A 30 16.42 -8.83 -7.08
N TYR A 31 15.10 -8.87 -7.34
CA TYR A 31 14.53 -8.72 -8.67
C TYR A 31 14.91 -7.38 -9.30
N LEU A 32 14.75 -6.27 -8.58
CA LEU A 32 15.04 -4.93 -9.09
C LEU A 32 16.51 -4.74 -9.41
N LYS A 33 17.42 -5.26 -8.59
CA LYS A 33 18.88 -5.27 -8.83
C LYS A 33 19.24 -6.05 -10.09
N GLU A 34 18.71 -7.25 -10.23
CA GLU A 34 18.98 -8.09 -11.43
C GLU A 34 18.47 -7.46 -12.72
N MET A 35 17.35 -6.76 -12.65
CA MET A 35 16.75 -6.08 -13.82
C MET A 35 17.24 -4.64 -14.03
N HIS A 36 18.14 -4.14 -13.17
CA HIS A 36 18.62 -2.75 -13.19
C HIS A 36 17.47 -1.72 -13.15
N ILE A 37 16.38 -2.05 -12.42
CA ILE A 37 15.25 -1.14 -12.21
C ILE A 37 15.56 -0.24 -11.02
N PRO A 38 15.50 1.09 -11.17
CA PRO A 38 15.76 2.01 -10.07
C PRO A 38 14.74 1.88 -8.94
N TYR A 39 15.21 1.97 -7.69
CA TYR A 39 14.41 2.02 -6.48
C TYR A 39 15.08 2.94 -5.46
N ASN A 40 14.37 3.32 -4.40
CA ASN A 40 14.88 4.21 -3.36
C ASN A 40 14.60 3.65 -1.96
N GLU A 41 15.65 3.28 -1.24
CA GLU A 41 15.61 2.86 0.17
C GLU A 41 15.63 4.10 1.07
N CYS A 42 14.59 4.92 1.03
CA CYS A 42 14.53 6.21 1.68
C CYS A 42 13.88 6.19 3.08
N GLY A 43 13.29 5.07 3.47
CA GLY A 43 12.51 5.01 4.71
C GLY A 43 11.24 5.85 4.68
N SER A 44 10.70 6.10 5.87
CA SER A 44 9.48 6.90 6.04
C SER A 44 9.52 7.82 7.25
N LEU A 45 8.72 8.88 7.19
CA LEU A 45 8.45 9.80 8.30
C LEU A 45 6.95 9.83 8.59
N HIS A 46 6.58 9.53 9.82
CA HIS A 46 5.23 9.78 10.35
C HIS A 46 5.27 11.05 11.17
N LEU A 47 4.88 12.17 10.54
CA LEU A 47 4.94 13.51 11.12
C LEU A 47 3.89 13.70 12.21
N ALA A 48 4.26 14.39 13.29
CA ALA A 48 3.39 14.76 14.39
C ALA A 48 3.31 16.28 14.54
N TYR A 49 2.09 16.84 14.42
CA TYR A 49 1.79 18.26 14.48
C TYR A 49 1.00 18.65 15.74
N CYS A 50 0.59 17.69 16.55
CA CYS A 50 -0.04 17.93 17.84
C CYS A 50 0.46 16.92 18.88
N LYS A 51 0.13 17.21 20.15
CA LYS A 51 0.56 16.37 21.25
C LYS A 51 0.01 14.94 21.15
N GLU A 52 -1.23 14.76 20.75
CA GLU A 52 -1.87 13.46 20.62
C GLU A 52 -1.20 12.58 19.54
N GLU A 53 -0.75 13.19 18.43
CA GLU A 53 0.04 12.50 17.41
C GLU A 53 1.42 12.11 17.93
N MET A 54 2.07 13.03 18.68
CA MET A 54 3.38 12.76 19.25
C MET A 54 3.33 11.68 20.34
N ASP A 55 2.30 11.69 21.19
CA ASP A 55 2.08 10.63 22.18
C ASP A 55 1.97 9.24 21.51
N VAL A 56 1.31 9.15 20.35
CA VAL A 56 1.27 7.90 19.55
C VAL A 56 2.64 7.55 18.99
N VAL A 57 3.37 8.52 18.44
CA VAL A 57 4.72 8.32 17.89
C VAL A 57 5.68 7.76 18.94
N GLU A 58 5.67 8.31 20.16
CA GLU A 58 6.53 7.88 21.26
C GLU A 58 6.17 6.48 21.78
N ASP A 59 4.87 6.19 21.88
CA ASP A 59 4.37 4.87 22.29
C ASP A 59 4.77 3.79 21.26
N ILE A 60 4.53 4.05 19.96
CA ILE A 60 4.92 3.16 18.86
C ILE A 60 6.44 3.00 18.77
N TYR A 61 7.22 4.06 18.92
CA TYR A 61 8.67 3.99 18.94
C TYR A 61 9.17 3.01 20.01
N SER A 62 8.64 3.12 21.22
CA SER A 62 9.03 2.26 22.34
C SER A 62 8.74 0.79 22.05
N LEU A 63 7.54 0.50 21.53
CA LEU A 63 7.12 -0.85 21.17
C LEU A 63 7.95 -1.43 20.02
N PHE A 64 8.15 -0.69 18.95
CA PHE A 64 8.86 -1.15 17.75
C PHE A 64 10.35 -1.34 18.04
N LYS A 65 10.96 -0.44 18.79
CA LYS A 65 12.36 -0.58 19.18
C LYS A 65 12.63 -1.81 20.05
N ASN A 66 11.73 -2.09 20.99
CA ASN A 66 11.81 -3.30 21.81
C ASN A 66 11.73 -4.58 20.97
N ASN A 67 11.04 -4.53 19.82
CA ASN A 67 10.93 -5.62 18.87
C ASN A 67 12.07 -5.63 17.81
N GLY A 68 13.08 -4.77 17.97
CA GLY A 68 14.23 -4.72 17.05
C GLY A 68 13.98 -4.04 15.71
N ARG A 69 12.86 -3.31 15.53
CA ARG A 69 12.60 -2.59 14.29
C ARG A 69 13.51 -1.36 14.18
N PRO A 70 14.00 -1.01 12.99
CA PRO A 70 14.89 0.13 12.77
C PRO A 70 14.09 1.44 12.73
N VAL A 71 13.67 1.91 13.90
CA VAL A 71 12.90 3.14 14.07
C VAL A 71 13.60 4.11 15.03
N THR A 72 13.36 5.41 14.82
CA THR A 72 13.90 6.50 15.64
C THR A 72 12.88 7.63 15.74
N VAL A 73 12.76 8.24 16.91
CA VAL A 73 12.04 9.52 17.06
C VAL A 73 13.00 10.65 16.73
N ILE A 74 12.60 11.54 15.85
CA ILE A 74 13.37 12.70 15.41
C ILE A 74 12.60 13.98 15.68
N ASN A 75 13.31 15.04 16.08
CA ASN A 75 12.73 16.34 16.39
C ASN A 75 12.58 17.22 15.15
N LYS A 76 11.88 18.34 15.31
CA LYS A 76 11.65 19.34 14.27
C LYS A 76 12.94 19.84 13.62
N GLU A 77 13.98 20.15 14.41
CA GLU A 77 15.25 20.69 13.93
C GLU A 77 15.95 19.71 12.99
N TYR A 78 15.96 18.42 13.36
CA TYR A 78 16.50 17.37 12.51
C TYR A 78 15.68 17.25 11.21
N ILE A 79 14.34 17.23 11.31
CA ILE A 79 13.46 17.11 10.15
C ILE A 79 13.71 18.24 9.15
N THR A 80 13.71 19.48 9.61
CA THR A 80 13.85 20.67 8.75
C THR A 80 15.23 20.79 8.10
N SER A 81 16.27 20.21 8.72
CA SER A 81 17.63 20.23 8.16
C SER A 81 17.93 19.10 7.19
N HIS A 82 17.16 18.00 7.19
CA HIS A 82 17.45 16.79 6.40
C HIS A 82 16.40 16.49 5.32
N TYR A 83 15.19 17.05 5.43
CA TYR A 83 14.09 16.73 4.52
C TYR A 83 13.50 18.01 3.92
N ASN A 84 13.26 17.98 2.61
CA ASN A 84 12.79 19.16 1.89
C ASN A 84 11.25 19.24 1.85
N GLY A 85 10.75 20.46 1.89
CA GLY A 85 9.35 20.77 1.64
C GLY A 85 8.39 20.43 2.77
N ILE A 86 8.87 19.95 3.91
CA ILE A 86 8.01 19.73 5.09
C ILE A 86 7.63 21.08 5.69
N ASN A 87 6.33 21.27 5.92
CA ASN A 87 5.83 22.44 6.64
C ASN A 87 6.20 22.33 8.11
N SER A 88 7.02 23.24 8.59
CA SER A 88 7.52 23.25 9.96
C SER A 88 6.60 23.95 10.96
N ASN A 89 5.50 24.58 10.51
CA ASN A 89 4.54 25.20 11.41
C ASN A 89 3.87 24.13 12.26
N GLU A 90 3.87 24.30 13.57
CA GLU A 90 3.32 23.36 14.56
C GLU A 90 3.96 21.97 14.56
N LEU A 91 4.96 21.71 13.70
CA LEU A 91 5.66 20.43 13.68
C LEU A 91 6.38 20.19 15.01
N ILE A 92 6.14 19.07 15.66
CA ILE A 92 6.77 18.64 16.92
C ILE A 92 7.92 17.68 16.63
N GLY A 93 7.67 16.65 15.83
CA GLY A 93 8.63 15.61 15.51
C GLY A 93 8.06 14.57 14.58
N ALA A 94 8.72 13.42 14.48
CA ALA A 94 8.27 12.29 13.69
C ALA A 94 8.81 10.95 14.20
N LEU A 95 8.09 9.87 13.90
CA LEU A 95 8.68 8.54 13.84
C LEU A 95 9.36 8.38 12.48
N ARG A 96 10.67 8.13 12.47
CA ARG A 96 11.42 7.69 11.29
C ARG A 96 11.53 6.18 11.31
N SER A 97 11.18 5.53 10.20
CA SER A 97 11.46 4.11 9.93
C SER A 97 12.43 3.99 8.75
N GLU A 98 13.29 2.99 8.77
CA GLU A 98 14.33 2.76 7.75
C GLU A 98 14.01 1.63 6.78
N ASP A 99 12.90 0.90 7.01
CA ASP A 99 12.59 -0.30 6.22
C ASP A 99 11.91 -0.01 4.88
N GLU A 100 11.37 1.20 4.68
CA GLU A 100 10.53 1.50 3.54
C GLU A 100 11.34 1.75 2.27
N VAL A 101 10.81 1.23 1.16
CA VAL A 101 11.41 1.35 -0.18
C VAL A 101 10.37 1.88 -1.15
N ILE A 102 10.80 2.78 -2.03
CA ILE A 102 9.97 3.29 -3.13
C ILE A 102 10.40 2.65 -4.44
N ILE A 103 9.43 2.15 -5.18
CA ILE A 103 9.56 1.55 -6.50
C ILE A 103 8.54 2.22 -7.42
N ASP A 104 8.91 2.61 -8.63
CA ASP A 104 7.89 2.99 -9.61
C ASP A 104 7.13 1.72 -10.07
N PRO A 105 5.84 1.55 -9.68
CA PRO A 105 5.10 0.33 -10.02
C PRO A 105 4.88 0.17 -11.53
N ARG A 106 4.97 1.26 -12.31
CA ARG A 106 4.89 1.23 -13.77
C ARG A 106 6.13 0.56 -14.39
N GLU A 107 7.25 0.52 -13.67
CA GLU A 107 8.47 -0.16 -14.08
C GLU A 107 8.62 -1.52 -13.38
N GLY A 108 8.52 -1.55 -12.06
CA GLY A 108 8.68 -2.78 -11.28
C GLY A 108 7.67 -3.87 -11.66
N ILE A 109 6.37 -3.54 -11.72
CA ILE A 109 5.36 -4.54 -12.08
C ILE A 109 5.36 -4.87 -13.57
N LYS A 110 5.58 -3.86 -14.44
CA LYS A 110 5.56 -4.05 -15.89
C LYS A 110 6.66 -4.99 -16.36
N ASN A 111 7.84 -4.92 -15.78
CA ASN A 111 9.00 -5.74 -16.19
C ASN A 111 9.03 -7.12 -15.52
N LEU A 112 8.23 -7.35 -14.48
CA LEU A 112 8.19 -8.62 -13.73
C LEU A 112 7.92 -9.84 -14.65
N PRO A 113 6.95 -9.82 -15.57
CA PRO A 113 6.72 -10.96 -16.47
C PRO A 113 7.93 -11.30 -17.36
N THR A 114 8.64 -10.29 -17.86
CA THR A 114 9.87 -10.50 -18.65
C THR A 114 10.96 -11.16 -17.81
N TYR A 115 11.16 -10.71 -16.60
CA TYR A 115 12.09 -11.32 -15.64
C TYR A 115 11.75 -12.79 -15.35
N LEU A 116 10.50 -13.06 -15.02
CA LEU A 116 10.02 -14.41 -14.70
C LEU A 116 10.14 -15.35 -15.89
N LYS A 117 9.81 -14.87 -17.10
CA LYS A 117 10.00 -15.65 -18.34
C LYS A 117 11.47 -16.01 -18.57
N ASN A 118 12.36 -15.02 -18.44
CA ASN A 118 13.78 -15.22 -18.78
C ASN A 118 14.50 -16.08 -17.73
N LYS A 119 14.18 -15.91 -16.47
CA LYS A 119 14.86 -16.59 -15.36
C LYS A 119 14.29 -17.96 -15.04
N TYR A 120 12.98 -18.12 -15.14
CA TYR A 120 12.26 -19.31 -14.68
C TYR A 120 11.46 -20.01 -15.79
N SER A 121 11.56 -19.53 -17.04
CA SER A 121 10.83 -20.08 -18.19
C SER A 121 9.30 -20.08 -18.01
N ILE A 122 8.75 -19.12 -17.25
CA ILE A 122 7.32 -19.01 -17.05
C ILE A 122 6.65 -18.52 -18.33
N GLU A 123 5.59 -19.18 -18.75
CA GLU A 123 4.78 -18.80 -19.89
C GLU A 123 3.69 -17.80 -19.48
N PHE A 124 3.50 -16.78 -20.30
CA PHE A 124 2.46 -15.75 -20.11
C PHE A 124 1.55 -15.70 -21.32
N HIS A 125 0.26 -15.86 -21.09
CA HIS A 125 -0.78 -15.79 -22.12
C HIS A 125 -1.60 -14.51 -21.95
N TRP A 126 -1.25 -13.47 -22.70
CA TRP A 126 -1.89 -12.15 -22.64
C TRP A 126 -3.11 -12.06 -23.56
N GLY A 127 -4.08 -11.19 -23.21
CA GLY A 127 -5.28 -10.95 -24.00
C GLY A 127 -6.25 -12.12 -24.01
N ILE A 128 -6.16 -13.03 -23.02
CA ILE A 128 -6.99 -14.22 -22.90
C ILE A 128 -7.84 -14.09 -21.63
N ALA A 129 -9.16 -14.21 -21.77
CA ALA A 129 -10.07 -14.27 -20.65
C ALA A 129 -10.29 -15.72 -20.19
N VAL A 130 -9.99 -16.00 -18.93
CA VAL A 130 -10.36 -17.27 -18.28
C VAL A 130 -11.82 -17.17 -17.87
N THR A 131 -12.66 -18.04 -18.38
CA THR A 131 -14.11 -18.03 -18.15
C THR A 131 -14.60 -19.17 -17.25
N LYS A 132 -13.78 -20.21 -17.07
CA LYS A 132 -14.12 -21.36 -16.24
C LYS A 132 -12.86 -22.07 -15.75
N VAL A 133 -12.92 -22.54 -14.52
CA VAL A 133 -11.93 -23.44 -13.92
C VAL A 133 -12.69 -24.58 -13.23
N ARG A 134 -12.29 -25.82 -13.47
CA ARG A 134 -12.82 -27.00 -12.79
C ARG A 134 -11.98 -28.24 -13.07
N LYS A 135 -11.85 -29.13 -12.11
CA LYS A 135 -11.17 -30.44 -12.29
C LYS A 135 -9.82 -30.32 -12.99
N ASN A 136 -9.01 -29.34 -12.54
CA ASN A 136 -7.69 -29.06 -13.09
C ASN A 136 -7.66 -28.59 -14.56
N ILE A 137 -8.81 -28.19 -15.13
CA ILE A 137 -8.92 -27.63 -16.48
C ILE A 137 -9.29 -26.15 -16.39
N ILE A 138 -8.53 -25.33 -17.10
CA ILE A 138 -8.76 -23.89 -17.26
C ILE A 138 -9.31 -23.69 -18.67
N THR A 139 -10.53 -23.17 -18.78
CA THR A 139 -11.11 -22.74 -20.06
C THR A 139 -10.82 -21.27 -20.27
N ALA A 140 -10.05 -20.96 -21.29
CA ALA A 140 -9.62 -19.60 -21.60
C ALA A 140 -9.86 -19.29 -23.08
N SER A 141 -10.80 -18.41 -23.37
CA SER A 141 -11.32 -18.17 -24.72
C SER A 141 -11.82 -19.50 -25.34
N ASN A 142 -11.24 -19.95 -26.44
CA ASN A 142 -11.61 -21.21 -27.14
C ASN A 142 -10.59 -22.35 -26.91
N LYS A 143 -9.76 -22.24 -25.84
CA LYS A 143 -8.73 -23.22 -25.51
C LYS A 143 -8.91 -23.76 -24.10
N GLU A 144 -8.44 -24.99 -23.91
CA GLU A 144 -8.32 -25.58 -22.59
C GLU A 144 -6.85 -25.78 -22.23
N TYR A 145 -6.54 -25.52 -20.97
CA TYR A 145 -5.23 -25.75 -20.38
C TYR A 145 -5.42 -26.68 -19.18
N GLN A 146 -4.46 -27.54 -18.92
CA GLN A 146 -4.48 -28.45 -17.79
C GLN A 146 -3.33 -28.13 -16.83
N ALA A 147 -3.59 -28.15 -15.53
CA ALA A 147 -2.60 -27.98 -14.49
C ALA A 147 -3.00 -28.78 -13.23
N ASP A 148 -2.01 -29.29 -12.51
CA ASP A 148 -2.21 -30.01 -11.25
C ASP A 148 -2.62 -29.05 -10.12
N ILE A 149 -2.08 -27.82 -10.14
CA ILE A 149 -2.37 -26.76 -9.19
C ILE A 149 -2.78 -25.50 -9.96
N ILE A 150 -3.88 -24.89 -9.54
CA ILE A 150 -4.42 -23.67 -10.13
C ILE A 150 -4.62 -22.62 -9.02
N CYS A 151 -3.93 -21.48 -9.15
CA CYS A 151 -4.09 -20.33 -8.26
C CYS A 151 -4.90 -19.24 -8.96
N ILE A 152 -6.05 -18.86 -8.40
CA ILE A 152 -6.96 -17.84 -8.92
C ILE A 152 -6.70 -16.53 -8.18
N CYS A 153 -6.20 -15.52 -8.91
CA CYS A 153 -5.80 -14.22 -8.39
C CYS A 153 -6.51 -13.08 -9.15
N THR A 154 -7.85 -13.10 -9.16
CA THR A 154 -8.68 -12.19 -10.01
C THR A 154 -8.73 -10.74 -9.51
N GLY A 155 -8.22 -10.46 -8.31
CA GLY A 155 -8.31 -9.12 -7.73
C GLY A 155 -9.76 -8.72 -7.48
N ALA A 156 -10.21 -7.58 -8.03
CA ALA A 156 -11.55 -7.05 -7.79
C ALA A 156 -12.66 -7.72 -8.63
N ASP A 157 -12.34 -8.71 -9.46
CA ASP A 157 -13.34 -9.49 -10.19
C ASP A 157 -13.82 -10.67 -9.31
N PHE A 158 -15.02 -10.51 -8.74
CA PHE A 158 -15.71 -11.53 -7.94
C PHE A 158 -16.78 -12.26 -8.74
N GLU A 159 -17.04 -11.83 -9.96
CA GLU A 159 -18.19 -12.19 -10.76
C GLU A 159 -17.89 -13.29 -11.78
N THR A 160 -16.66 -13.36 -12.29
CA THR A 160 -16.30 -14.26 -13.40
C THR A 160 -16.00 -15.68 -12.94
N LEU A 161 -15.16 -15.85 -11.92
CA LEU A 161 -14.74 -17.16 -11.42
C LEU A 161 -15.20 -17.37 -9.98
N TYR A 162 -15.94 -18.47 -9.74
CA TYR A 162 -16.45 -18.85 -8.41
C TYR A 162 -17.27 -17.75 -7.69
N PRO A 163 -18.24 -17.08 -8.37
CA PRO A 163 -19.00 -16.00 -7.75
C PRO A 163 -19.76 -16.43 -6.49
N GLU A 164 -20.24 -17.68 -6.43
CA GLU A 164 -20.95 -18.19 -5.26
C GLU A 164 -20.03 -18.36 -4.05
N ILE A 165 -18.73 -18.62 -4.28
CA ILE A 165 -17.75 -18.67 -3.19
C ILE A 165 -17.51 -17.25 -2.66
N TYR A 166 -17.27 -16.27 -3.53
CA TYR A 166 -17.05 -14.87 -3.10
C TYR A 166 -18.23 -14.30 -2.31
N LYS A 167 -19.48 -14.64 -2.65
CA LYS A 167 -20.68 -14.21 -1.89
C LYS A 167 -20.69 -14.67 -0.43
N THR A 168 -20.01 -15.77 -0.12
CA THR A 168 -19.95 -16.33 1.24
C THR A 168 -18.72 -15.87 2.02
N GLN A 169 -17.77 -15.22 1.38
CA GLN A 169 -16.53 -14.76 2.04
C GLN A 169 -16.70 -13.36 2.62
N PRO A 170 -16.04 -13.06 3.75
CA PRO A 170 -16.00 -11.73 4.34
C PRO A 170 -15.02 -10.82 3.56
N ILE A 171 -15.35 -10.55 2.31
CA ILE A 171 -14.53 -9.76 1.38
C ILE A 171 -15.39 -8.67 0.71
N ILE A 172 -14.82 -7.49 0.55
CA ILE A 172 -15.45 -6.34 -0.10
C ILE A 172 -14.43 -5.63 -1.00
N LYS A 173 -14.90 -4.81 -1.92
CA LYS A 173 -14.03 -3.93 -2.71
C LYS A 173 -13.84 -2.60 -1.98
N THR A 174 -12.67 -2.01 -2.13
CA THR A 174 -12.41 -0.61 -1.72
C THR A 174 -11.94 0.19 -2.92
N LYS A 175 -12.48 1.42 -3.05
CA LYS A 175 -12.05 2.41 -4.02
C LYS A 175 -11.22 3.46 -3.31
N LEU A 176 -10.07 3.80 -3.88
CA LEU A 176 -9.22 4.91 -3.42
C LEU A 176 -9.04 5.94 -4.53
N GLN A 177 -8.81 7.18 -4.15
CA GLN A 177 -8.42 8.26 -5.06
C GLN A 177 -7.00 8.71 -4.79
N MET A 178 -6.25 8.94 -5.85
CA MET A 178 -4.85 9.31 -5.82
C MET A 178 -4.52 10.37 -6.85
N MET A 179 -3.47 11.13 -6.58
CA MET A 179 -2.98 12.20 -7.44
C MET A 179 -1.47 12.05 -7.64
N ARG A 180 -0.99 12.55 -8.79
CA ARG A 180 0.43 12.66 -9.08
C ARG A 180 0.80 14.09 -9.40
N PHE A 181 1.91 14.50 -8.82
CA PHE A 181 2.47 15.84 -9.00
C PHE A 181 3.89 15.76 -9.51
N GLN A 182 4.33 16.87 -10.11
CA GLN A 182 5.72 17.14 -10.42
C GLN A 182 6.11 18.47 -9.82
N HIS A 183 7.27 18.52 -9.17
CA HIS A 183 7.83 19.76 -8.68
C HIS A 183 8.43 20.56 -9.84
N THR A 184 8.39 21.91 -9.77
CA THR A 184 8.97 22.78 -10.82
C THR A 184 10.48 22.73 -10.89
N ASP A 185 11.16 22.44 -9.78
CA ASP A 185 12.59 22.12 -9.76
C ASP A 185 12.79 20.62 -9.98
N PRO A 186 13.47 20.21 -11.04
CA PRO A 186 13.71 18.79 -11.36
C PRO A 186 14.65 18.09 -10.34
N ASN A 187 15.42 18.83 -9.56
CA ASN A 187 16.32 18.29 -8.54
C ASN A 187 15.66 18.20 -7.15
N TYR A 188 14.38 18.56 -7.04
CA TYR A 188 13.67 18.49 -5.77
C TYR A 188 13.54 17.03 -5.30
N ASN A 189 13.98 16.79 -4.06
CA ASN A 189 13.90 15.48 -3.42
C ASN A 189 13.37 15.64 -2.00
N ILE A 190 12.29 14.93 -1.66
CA ILE A 190 11.70 14.96 -0.32
C ILE A 190 12.50 14.13 0.71
N GLY A 191 13.33 13.20 0.26
CA GLY A 191 14.27 12.43 1.09
C GLY A 191 13.69 11.23 1.82
N ALA A 192 12.38 11.12 1.99
CA ALA A 192 11.68 9.99 2.60
C ALA A 192 10.24 9.90 2.08
N SER A 193 9.55 8.80 2.36
CA SER A 193 8.08 8.76 2.27
C SER A 193 7.47 9.52 3.44
N ILE A 194 6.51 10.40 3.19
CA ILE A 194 5.93 11.27 4.21
C ILE A 194 4.49 10.84 4.53
N CYS A 195 4.17 10.75 5.81
CA CYS A 195 2.82 10.44 6.33
C CYS A 195 2.42 11.43 7.41
N GLY A 196 1.15 11.80 7.46
CA GLY A 196 0.57 12.61 8.54
C GLY A 196 -0.10 11.79 9.64
N GLY A 197 -0.63 12.47 10.65
CA GLY A 197 -1.27 11.85 11.83
C GLY A 197 -2.45 10.95 11.50
N LEU A 198 -3.21 11.23 10.43
CA LEU A 198 -4.29 10.34 9.98
C LEU A 198 -3.80 8.93 9.64
N SER A 199 -2.57 8.79 9.16
CA SER A 199 -1.95 7.49 8.87
C SER A 199 -1.69 6.67 10.15
N LEU A 200 -1.51 7.32 11.29
CA LEU A 200 -1.38 6.64 12.59
C LEU A 200 -2.66 5.88 12.96
N LEU A 201 -3.83 6.40 12.57
CA LEU A 201 -5.12 5.73 12.80
C LEU A 201 -5.41 4.60 11.80
N HIS A 202 -4.75 4.60 10.66
CA HIS A 202 -5.04 3.69 9.54
C HIS A 202 -4.36 2.33 9.71
N TYR A 203 -3.06 2.30 9.96
CA TYR A 203 -2.26 1.06 9.93
C TYR A 203 -2.48 0.16 11.15
N LYS A 204 -2.63 -1.15 10.88
CA LYS A 204 -2.84 -2.16 11.92
C LYS A 204 -1.67 -2.23 12.92
N SER A 205 -0.45 -1.97 12.46
CA SER A 205 0.76 -1.97 13.30
C SER A 205 0.71 -0.93 14.43
N PHE A 206 0.02 0.19 14.21
CA PHE A 206 -0.09 1.27 15.19
C PHE A 206 -1.23 1.06 16.19
N LYS A 207 -2.18 0.14 15.90
CA LYS A 207 -3.34 -0.15 16.77
C LYS A 207 -2.97 -0.70 18.14
N VAL A 208 -1.71 -1.05 18.36
CA VAL A 208 -1.19 -1.46 19.67
C VAL A 208 -0.94 -0.28 20.61
N SER A 209 -0.92 0.96 20.10
CA SER A 209 -0.75 2.15 20.93
C SER A 209 -2.00 2.51 21.72
N SER A 210 -1.84 2.70 23.02
CA SER A 210 -2.91 3.18 23.92
C SER A 210 -3.29 4.64 23.67
N ALA A 211 -2.37 5.44 23.14
CA ALA A 211 -2.56 6.86 22.84
C ALA A 211 -3.51 7.11 21.65
N LEU A 212 -3.76 6.11 20.78
CA LEU A 212 -4.64 6.24 19.62
C LEU A 212 -6.07 6.65 19.98
N THR A 213 -6.58 6.29 21.17
CA THR A 213 -7.94 6.66 21.59
C THR A 213 -8.11 8.17 21.66
N LYS A 214 -7.13 8.88 22.24
CA LYS A 214 -7.17 10.35 22.34
C LYS A 214 -7.05 11.01 20.97
N LEU A 215 -6.14 10.51 20.14
CA LEU A 215 -5.98 11.00 18.77
C LEU A 215 -7.27 10.82 17.97
N ARG A 216 -7.93 9.66 18.07
CA ARG A 216 -9.19 9.40 17.36
C ARG A 216 -10.30 10.35 17.80
N ILE A 217 -10.45 10.62 19.10
CA ILE A 217 -11.45 11.57 19.62
C ILE A 217 -11.19 12.95 19.04
N LYS A 218 -9.96 13.44 19.10
CA LYS A 218 -9.58 14.74 18.53
C LYS A 218 -9.92 14.84 17.03
N ILE A 219 -9.54 13.86 16.24
CA ILE A 219 -9.82 13.83 14.80
C ILE A 219 -11.34 13.79 14.53
N GLN A 220 -12.10 13.03 15.36
CA GLN A 220 -13.56 12.94 15.26
C GLN A 220 -14.24 14.28 15.58
N GLU A 221 -13.66 15.09 16.46
CA GLU A 221 -14.20 16.42 16.83
C GLU A 221 -13.81 17.49 15.81
N GLU A 222 -12.58 17.47 15.32
CA GLU A 222 -12.03 18.55 14.47
C GLU A 222 -12.28 18.35 12.96
N ILE A 223 -12.16 17.10 12.46
CA ILE A 223 -12.21 16.77 11.03
C ILE A 223 -12.90 15.42 10.76
N PRO A 224 -14.16 15.21 11.19
CA PRO A 224 -14.84 13.92 11.09
C PRO A 224 -14.98 13.38 9.66
N GLU A 225 -15.09 14.26 8.66
CA GLU A 225 -15.21 13.88 7.25
C GLU A 225 -14.02 13.07 6.75
N TYR A 226 -12.82 13.32 7.28
CA TYR A 226 -11.63 12.54 6.90
C TYR A 226 -11.75 11.08 7.34
N LEU A 227 -12.36 10.82 8.50
CA LEU A 227 -12.64 9.47 8.97
C LEU A 227 -13.75 8.80 8.14
N LYS A 228 -14.78 9.57 7.73
CA LYS A 228 -15.89 9.07 6.90
C LYS A 228 -15.39 8.53 5.56
N PHE A 229 -14.49 9.23 4.90
CA PHE A 229 -13.92 8.83 3.61
C PHE A 229 -12.63 8.03 3.76
N GLY A 230 -12.26 7.63 4.98
CA GLY A 230 -11.05 6.86 5.25
C GLY A 230 -9.78 7.53 4.72
N ILE A 231 -9.73 8.86 4.75
CA ILE A 231 -8.59 9.63 4.22
C ILE A 231 -7.41 9.51 5.18
N HIS A 232 -6.27 9.12 4.62
CA HIS A 232 -4.98 9.29 5.26
C HIS A 232 -3.96 9.73 4.23
N VAL A 233 -3.23 10.82 4.53
CA VAL A 233 -2.41 11.46 3.50
C VAL A 233 -0.97 11.00 3.59
N MET A 234 -0.49 10.47 2.48
CA MET A 234 0.88 10.02 2.28
C MET A 234 1.46 10.62 1.00
N VAL A 235 2.78 10.76 0.98
CA VAL A 235 3.53 11.21 -0.19
C VAL A 235 4.71 10.28 -0.43
N SER A 236 4.86 9.79 -1.66
CA SER A 236 6.06 9.11 -2.13
C SER A 236 6.66 9.83 -3.33
N GLN A 237 7.98 9.75 -3.50
CA GLN A 237 8.65 10.28 -4.66
C GLN A 237 9.42 9.19 -5.38
N ASN A 238 9.14 8.98 -6.68
CA ASN A 238 9.85 8.01 -7.49
C ASN A 238 11.16 8.58 -8.06
N ASN A 239 11.93 7.72 -8.73
CA ASN A 239 13.22 8.10 -9.32
C ASN A 239 13.14 9.10 -10.50
N LYS A 240 11.93 9.42 -10.98
CA LYS A 240 11.68 10.45 -12.00
C LYS A 240 11.31 11.80 -11.37
N GLY A 241 11.37 11.91 -10.04
CA GLY A 241 10.97 13.10 -9.30
C GLY A 241 9.46 13.32 -9.18
N GLU A 242 8.63 12.37 -9.68
CA GLU A 242 7.18 12.46 -9.56
C GLU A 242 6.74 12.11 -8.14
N LEU A 243 5.81 12.90 -7.61
CA LEU A 243 5.25 12.75 -6.28
C LEU A 243 3.86 12.12 -6.37
N THR A 244 3.66 10.99 -5.74
CA THR A 244 2.35 10.33 -5.62
C THR A 244 1.75 10.68 -4.27
N VAL A 245 0.53 11.20 -4.28
CA VAL A 245 -0.22 11.68 -3.12
C VAL A 245 -1.56 10.97 -3.05
N GLY A 246 -2.01 10.62 -1.89
CA GLY A 246 -3.31 10.04 -1.59
C GLY A 246 -3.35 9.62 -0.13
N ASP A 247 -4.33 8.88 0.27
CA ASP A 247 -5.49 8.37 -0.47
C ASP A 247 -6.76 8.41 0.39
N SER A 248 -7.88 8.01 -0.22
CA SER A 248 -9.17 7.80 0.44
C SER A 248 -9.53 6.31 0.42
N HIS A 249 -10.56 5.92 1.20
CA HIS A 249 -11.07 4.55 1.22
C HIS A 249 -12.60 4.55 1.29
N GLU A 250 -13.22 4.20 0.18
CA GLU A 250 -14.66 3.95 0.09
C GLU A 250 -14.89 2.44 -0.04
N TYR A 251 -15.87 1.88 0.66
CA TYR A 251 -16.11 0.43 0.73
C TYR A 251 -17.48 0.10 0.14
N ALA A 252 -17.50 -0.71 -0.91
CA ALA A 252 -18.72 -1.21 -1.57
C ALA A 252 -18.41 -2.47 -2.39
N LEU A 253 -19.43 -3.12 -2.95
CA LEU A 253 -19.25 -4.15 -3.98
C LEU A 253 -19.12 -3.53 -5.37
N ASP A 254 -19.84 -2.42 -5.60
CA ASP A 254 -19.84 -1.66 -6.85
C ASP A 254 -19.56 -0.18 -6.56
N PHE A 255 -18.94 0.49 -7.52
CA PHE A 255 -18.59 1.91 -7.43
C PHE A 255 -18.98 2.65 -8.70
N GLU A 256 -19.34 3.90 -8.55
CA GLU A 256 -19.41 4.80 -9.69
C GLU A 256 -18.01 5.02 -10.30
N PRO A 257 -17.92 5.16 -11.64
CA PRO A 257 -16.62 5.30 -12.32
C PRO A 257 -15.95 6.67 -12.07
N PHE A 258 -16.69 7.62 -11.50
CA PHE A 258 -16.22 8.99 -11.29
C PHE A 258 -15.44 9.14 -9.99
N ASP A 259 -14.49 10.08 -10.00
CA ASP A 259 -13.83 10.55 -8.80
C ASP A 259 -14.67 11.63 -8.11
N ASN A 260 -14.69 11.62 -6.78
CA ASN A 260 -15.27 12.71 -5.99
C ASN A 260 -14.23 13.82 -5.83
N ILE A 261 -14.53 15.01 -6.36
CA ILE A 261 -13.64 16.18 -6.29
C ILE A 261 -13.40 16.62 -4.84
N GLU A 262 -14.42 16.55 -3.99
CA GLU A 262 -14.30 16.94 -2.58
C GLU A 262 -13.27 16.09 -1.82
N ILE A 263 -13.17 14.79 -2.14
CA ILE A 263 -12.15 13.90 -1.56
C ILE A 263 -10.74 14.37 -1.95
N ASN A 264 -10.53 14.70 -3.22
CA ASN A 264 -9.24 15.21 -3.69
C ASN A 264 -8.89 16.55 -3.02
N GLU A 265 -9.88 17.44 -2.86
CA GLU A 265 -9.69 18.73 -2.16
C GLU A 265 -9.34 18.53 -0.68
N MET A 266 -10.00 17.60 0.01
CA MET A 266 -9.65 17.24 1.40
C MET A 266 -8.23 16.70 1.50
N ILE A 267 -7.83 15.77 0.62
CA ILE A 267 -6.45 15.25 0.58
C ILE A 267 -5.47 16.39 0.40
N LEU A 268 -5.72 17.31 -0.54
CA LEU A 268 -4.85 18.47 -0.79
C LEU A 268 -4.82 19.45 0.38
N SER A 269 -5.95 19.68 1.02
CA SER A 269 -6.05 20.53 2.22
C SER A 269 -5.19 19.98 3.36
N TYR A 270 -5.26 18.68 3.60
CA TYR A 270 -4.42 18.03 4.61
C TYR A 270 -2.93 18.02 4.21
N LEU A 271 -2.64 17.78 2.93
CA LEU A 271 -1.28 17.81 2.41
C LEU A 271 -0.60 19.16 2.66
N LYS A 272 -1.32 20.28 2.47
CA LYS A 272 -0.79 21.64 2.73
C LYS A 272 -0.40 21.87 4.19
N LYS A 273 -1.01 21.16 5.15
CA LYS A 273 -0.56 21.19 6.56
C LYS A 273 0.80 20.52 6.72
N MET A 274 1.10 19.51 5.92
CA MET A 274 2.32 18.70 6.02
C MET A 274 3.45 19.20 5.13
N MET A 275 3.14 19.70 3.93
CA MET A 275 4.11 19.98 2.87
C MET A 275 3.84 21.34 2.22
N HIS A 276 4.93 22.02 1.83
CA HIS A 276 4.87 23.19 0.96
C HIS A 276 4.69 22.74 -0.49
N ILE A 277 3.48 22.91 -1.04
CA ILE A 277 3.12 22.39 -2.36
C ILE A 277 2.97 23.46 -3.45
N ASP A 278 3.33 24.71 -3.16
CA ASP A 278 3.13 25.86 -4.09
C ASP A 278 3.86 25.69 -5.44
N LYS A 279 4.94 24.91 -5.44
CA LYS A 279 5.73 24.58 -6.63
C LYS A 279 5.38 23.22 -7.23
N TRP A 280 4.28 22.60 -6.82
CA TRP A 280 3.84 21.30 -7.33
C TRP A 280 2.76 21.50 -8.38
N LYS A 281 2.94 20.86 -9.52
CA LYS A 281 1.95 20.81 -10.61
C LYS A 281 1.32 19.44 -10.63
N MET A 282 0.00 19.36 -10.47
CA MET A 282 -0.74 18.11 -10.67
C MET A 282 -0.66 17.69 -12.15
N ILE A 283 -0.23 16.47 -12.39
CA ILE A 283 -0.09 15.89 -13.74
C ILE A 283 -1.06 14.76 -14.01
N GLN A 284 -1.55 14.10 -12.98
CA GLN A 284 -2.53 13.00 -13.10
C GLN A 284 -3.39 12.91 -11.83
N SER A 285 -4.65 12.46 -12.01
CA SER A 285 -5.52 11.95 -10.97
C SER A 285 -6.11 10.62 -11.45
N TRP A 286 -6.34 9.69 -10.53
CA TRP A 286 -6.93 8.38 -10.85
C TRP A 286 -7.55 7.75 -9.62
N ASN A 287 -8.43 6.79 -9.85
CA ASN A 287 -8.89 5.89 -8.80
C ASN A 287 -8.36 4.46 -9.00
N GLY A 288 -8.39 3.70 -7.93
CA GLY A 288 -8.05 2.28 -7.93
C GLY A 288 -9.06 1.49 -7.11
N ILE A 289 -9.39 0.30 -7.58
CA ILE A 289 -10.28 -0.61 -6.86
C ILE A 289 -9.51 -1.89 -6.56
N TYR A 290 -9.57 -2.35 -5.31
CA TYR A 290 -8.97 -3.60 -4.88
C TYR A 290 -9.79 -4.26 -3.78
N PRO A 291 -9.71 -5.59 -3.60
CA PRO A 291 -10.42 -6.31 -2.56
C PRO A 291 -9.73 -6.22 -1.20
N ILE A 292 -10.54 -6.26 -0.14
CA ILE A 292 -10.08 -6.29 1.26
C ILE A 292 -10.96 -7.23 2.08
N MET A 293 -10.37 -7.89 3.07
CA MET A 293 -11.10 -8.69 4.05
C MET A 293 -11.80 -7.81 5.08
N THR A 294 -13.05 -8.14 5.44
CA THR A 294 -13.85 -7.40 6.43
C THR A 294 -13.77 -7.97 7.85
N ASN A 295 -13.20 -9.17 8.01
CA ASN A 295 -13.08 -9.91 9.27
C ASN A 295 -11.71 -9.77 9.95
N ASN A 296 -10.92 -8.74 9.63
CA ASN A 296 -9.55 -8.51 10.09
C ASN A 296 -8.50 -9.54 9.58
N ALA A 297 -8.86 -10.54 8.77
CA ALA A 297 -7.86 -11.35 8.08
C ALA A 297 -6.97 -10.49 7.19
N SER A 298 -5.74 -10.93 6.94
CA SER A 298 -4.78 -10.22 6.08
C SER A 298 -5.02 -10.51 4.60
N GLU A 299 -5.58 -11.69 4.29
CA GLU A 299 -5.86 -12.18 2.94
C GLU A 299 -6.91 -13.30 2.95
N LEU A 300 -7.40 -13.65 1.77
CA LEU A 300 -8.15 -14.86 1.48
C LEU A 300 -7.21 -15.88 0.83
N PHE A 301 -7.07 -17.05 1.48
CA PHE A 301 -6.45 -18.24 0.90
C PHE A 301 -7.39 -19.41 1.13
N LEU A 302 -7.98 -19.93 0.07
CA LEU A 302 -9.04 -20.93 0.13
C LEU A 302 -8.88 -21.97 -0.97
N GLU A 303 -8.81 -23.24 -0.62
CA GLU A 303 -8.97 -24.34 -1.56
C GLU A 303 -10.48 -24.53 -1.86
N VAL A 304 -10.88 -24.35 -3.12
CA VAL A 304 -12.28 -24.41 -3.55
C VAL A 304 -12.64 -25.75 -4.18
N GLU A 305 -11.67 -26.40 -4.78
CA GLU A 305 -11.70 -27.79 -5.27
C GLU A 305 -10.28 -28.37 -5.07
N PRO A 306 -10.10 -29.69 -5.04
CA PRO A 306 -8.77 -30.29 -4.91
C PRO A 306 -7.78 -29.72 -5.93
N GLY A 307 -6.71 -29.08 -5.46
CA GLY A 307 -5.69 -28.41 -6.28
C GLY A 307 -6.09 -27.06 -6.87
N ILE A 308 -7.26 -26.50 -6.54
CA ILE A 308 -7.71 -25.19 -7.03
C ILE A 308 -7.87 -24.23 -5.86
N PHE A 309 -7.09 -23.15 -5.87
CA PHE A 309 -7.00 -22.19 -4.77
C PHE A 309 -7.40 -20.78 -5.21
N ILE A 310 -8.14 -20.07 -4.37
CA ILE A 310 -8.37 -18.62 -4.50
C ILE A 310 -7.41 -17.89 -3.57
N LEU A 311 -6.63 -16.95 -4.14
CA LEU A 311 -5.76 -16.03 -3.43
C LEU A 311 -6.22 -14.60 -3.70
N ASN A 312 -6.74 -13.93 -2.67
CA ASN A 312 -7.34 -12.62 -2.84
C ASN A 312 -7.33 -11.81 -1.53
N GLY A 313 -7.92 -10.61 -1.51
CA GLY A 313 -8.23 -9.85 -0.32
C GLY A 313 -7.03 -9.26 0.43
N ILE A 314 -5.83 -9.22 -0.19
CA ILE A 314 -4.61 -8.70 0.44
C ILE A 314 -4.68 -7.18 0.75
N GLY A 315 -5.69 -6.50 0.24
CA GLY A 315 -5.93 -5.08 0.47
C GLY A 315 -4.89 -4.16 -0.17
N GLY A 316 -4.69 -2.99 0.41
CA GLY A 316 -3.68 -2.00 -0.01
C GLY A 316 -2.22 -2.46 0.17
N HIS A 317 -2.00 -3.63 0.78
CA HIS A 317 -0.67 -4.13 1.10
C HIS A 317 -0.01 -4.97 -0.02
N GLY A 318 -0.60 -5.03 -1.22
CA GLY A 318 -0.14 -5.88 -2.31
C GLY A 318 1.34 -5.71 -2.67
N MET A 319 1.85 -4.49 -2.79
CA MET A 319 3.28 -4.25 -3.03
C MET A 319 4.17 -4.80 -1.90
N THR A 320 3.75 -4.58 -0.67
CA THR A 320 4.51 -4.98 0.53
C THR A 320 4.51 -6.48 0.78
N MET A 321 3.40 -7.17 0.47
CA MET A 321 3.14 -8.53 0.98
C MET A 321 3.19 -9.62 -0.08
N SER A 322 2.98 -9.30 -1.36
CA SER A 322 2.63 -10.29 -2.38
C SER A 322 3.69 -11.36 -2.60
N PHE A 323 4.98 -11.03 -2.63
CA PHE A 323 6.03 -12.02 -2.86
C PHE A 323 6.21 -12.96 -1.67
N GLY A 324 6.21 -12.42 -0.45
CA GLY A 324 6.28 -13.25 0.76
C GLY A 324 5.04 -14.12 0.90
N PHE A 325 3.85 -13.59 0.60
CA PHE A 325 2.63 -14.38 0.60
C PHE A 325 2.64 -15.50 -0.45
N ALA A 326 3.09 -15.21 -1.67
CA ALA A 326 3.22 -16.23 -2.71
C ALA A 326 4.18 -17.36 -2.30
N GLU A 327 5.33 -17.01 -1.71
CA GLU A 327 6.30 -17.99 -1.19
C GLU A 327 5.66 -18.88 -0.09
N GLU A 328 4.94 -18.29 0.86
CA GLU A 328 4.24 -19.04 1.91
C GLU A 328 3.15 -19.97 1.36
N VAL A 329 2.43 -19.53 0.34
CA VAL A 329 1.37 -20.35 -0.30
C VAL A 329 1.99 -21.55 -1.01
N ILE A 330 3.01 -21.33 -1.84
CA ILE A 330 3.68 -22.42 -2.56
C ILE A 330 4.28 -23.46 -1.62
N ASN A 331 4.74 -23.04 -0.45
CA ASN A 331 5.26 -23.98 0.56
C ASN A 331 4.15 -24.79 1.29
N LYS A 332 2.87 -24.45 1.11
CA LYS A 332 1.71 -25.12 1.74
C LYS A 332 0.96 -26.05 0.79
N ILE A 333 1.08 -25.85 -0.51
CA ILE A 333 0.42 -26.62 -1.58
C ILE A 333 1.48 -27.45 -2.34
#